data_6c28d181f146e57e3093e7ab32fbcf70
#
_entry.id   6c28d181f146e57e3093e7ab32fbcf70
#
_cell.length_a   1.000
_cell.length_b   1.000
_cell.length_c   1.000
_cell.angle_alpha   90.00
_cell.angle_beta   90.00
_cell.angle_gamma   90.00
#
_symmetry.space_group_name_H-M   'P 1'
#
loop_
_entity.id
_entity.type
_entity.pdbx_description
1 polymer ?
#
loop_
_entity_poly.entity_id
_entity_poly.type
_entity_poly.pdbx_seq_one_letter_code
_entity_poly.pdbx_strand_id
1 'polypeptide(L)'
;MEVILREHVDNLGKRGEIVKVADGYARNYLLPRNLALPATDANRKHVERERKIVEVREAQERSQAEAIASKLAALEIVIARRVGETDQLFGSVTSADIAESLKAKGFEVDRRKLILPEPIKRIGDHEVPLKLHREVTVPLKVRVLKEGEESA
;
A
#
# COMPACT_ATOMS: atom_id res chain seq x y z
N MET A 1 -9.42 -25.27 -27.22
CA MET A 1 -8.92 -25.80 -25.96
C MET A 1 -9.11 -24.76 -24.88
N GLU A 2 -9.62 -25.14 -23.75
CA GLU A 2 -9.77 -24.25 -22.61
C GLU A 2 -8.55 -24.38 -21.70
N VAL A 3 -8.00 -23.26 -21.28
CA VAL A 3 -6.86 -23.20 -20.37
C VAL A 3 -7.12 -22.21 -19.25
N ILE A 4 -6.47 -22.42 -18.10
CA ILE A 4 -6.53 -21.51 -16.96
C ILE A 4 -5.22 -20.72 -16.93
N LEU A 5 -5.31 -19.39 -16.95
CA LEU A 5 -4.14 -18.52 -16.91
C LEU A 5 -3.49 -18.50 -15.53
N ARG A 6 -2.19 -18.70 -15.47
CA ARG A 6 -1.39 -18.61 -14.25
C ARG A 6 -0.85 -17.21 -14.00
N GLU A 7 -0.71 -16.44 -15.07
CA GLU A 7 -0.25 -15.07 -15.05
C GLU A 7 -1.14 -14.20 -15.94
N HIS A 8 -1.01 -12.90 -15.79
CA HIS A 8 -1.66 -11.97 -16.69
C HIS A 8 -1.01 -12.09 -18.08
N VAL A 9 -1.82 -12.36 -19.09
CA VAL A 9 -1.40 -12.42 -20.48
C VAL A 9 -2.16 -11.37 -21.27
N ASP A 10 -1.42 -10.49 -21.91
CA ASP A 10 -2.01 -9.45 -22.76
C ASP A 10 -2.85 -10.08 -23.88
N ASN A 11 -3.99 -9.51 -24.16
CA ASN A 11 -4.99 -9.98 -25.14
C ASN A 11 -5.72 -11.29 -24.79
N LEU A 12 -5.44 -11.94 -23.66
CA LEU A 12 -6.12 -13.15 -23.24
C LEU A 12 -6.96 -12.94 -21.97
N GLY A 13 -6.34 -12.49 -20.89
CA GLY A 13 -7.03 -12.28 -19.63
C GLY A 13 -6.10 -12.20 -18.43
N LYS A 14 -6.69 -12.24 -17.25
CA LYS A 14 -6.00 -12.14 -15.97
C LYS A 14 -5.70 -13.52 -15.39
N ARG A 15 -4.80 -13.54 -14.40
CA ARG A 15 -4.50 -14.74 -13.63
C ARG A 15 -5.78 -15.37 -13.04
N GLY A 16 -5.92 -16.66 -13.24
CA GLY A 16 -7.07 -17.45 -12.75
C GLY A 16 -8.28 -17.46 -13.69
N GLU A 17 -8.25 -16.73 -14.80
CA GLU A 17 -9.31 -16.80 -15.80
C GLU A 17 -9.19 -18.04 -16.68
N ILE A 18 -10.35 -18.60 -17.02
CA ILE A 18 -10.48 -19.69 -17.99
C ILE A 18 -10.72 -19.05 -19.35
N VAL A 19 -9.83 -19.28 -20.29
CA VAL A 19 -9.90 -18.76 -21.64
C VAL A 19 -9.89 -19.86 -22.68
N LYS A 20 -10.59 -19.67 -23.76
CA LYS A 20 -10.61 -20.57 -24.91
C LYS A 20 -9.59 -20.09 -25.93
N VAL A 21 -8.62 -20.92 -26.24
CA VAL A 21 -7.55 -20.63 -27.19
C VAL A 21 -7.40 -21.75 -28.23
N ALA A 22 -6.71 -21.47 -29.31
CA ALA A 22 -6.36 -22.48 -30.29
C ALA A 22 -5.45 -23.55 -29.70
N ASP A 23 -5.65 -24.80 -30.05
CA ASP A 23 -4.87 -25.93 -29.52
C ASP A 23 -3.35 -25.76 -29.73
N GLY A 24 -2.96 -25.31 -30.91
CA GLY A 24 -1.55 -25.06 -31.22
C GLY A 24 -0.94 -23.94 -30.40
N TYR A 25 -1.66 -22.89 -30.16
CA TYR A 25 -1.21 -21.78 -29.32
C TYR A 25 -1.03 -22.20 -27.86
N ALA A 26 -1.98 -22.95 -27.31
CA ALA A 26 -1.89 -23.49 -25.95
C ALA A 26 -0.69 -24.43 -25.80
N ARG A 27 -0.55 -25.41 -26.70
CA ARG A 27 0.51 -26.42 -26.63
C ARG A 27 1.91 -25.89 -26.91
N ASN A 28 2.05 -24.93 -27.80
CA ASN A 28 3.35 -24.43 -28.27
C ASN A 28 3.83 -23.21 -27.49
N TYR A 29 2.95 -22.41 -26.94
CA TYR A 29 3.28 -21.14 -26.27
C TYR A 29 2.91 -21.12 -24.80
N LEU A 30 1.64 -21.30 -24.46
CA LEU A 30 1.16 -21.13 -23.08
C LEU A 30 1.64 -22.23 -22.12
N LEU A 31 1.48 -23.49 -22.48
CA LEU A 31 1.85 -24.62 -21.63
C LEU A 31 3.36 -24.76 -21.43
N PRO A 32 4.21 -24.69 -22.48
CA PRO A 32 5.66 -24.80 -22.31
C PRO A 32 6.28 -23.70 -21.46
N ARG A 33 5.69 -22.50 -21.47
CA ARG A 33 6.15 -21.35 -20.69
C ARG A 33 5.50 -21.26 -19.30
N ASN A 34 4.68 -22.25 -18.93
CA ASN A 34 3.92 -22.25 -17.67
C ASN A 34 3.03 -21.01 -17.47
N LEU A 35 2.59 -20.38 -18.56
CA LEU A 35 1.67 -19.23 -18.51
C LEU A 35 0.22 -19.65 -18.27
N ALA A 36 -0.11 -20.90 -18.59
CA ALA A 36 -1.44 -21.45 -18.41
C ALA A 36 -1.38 -22.94 -18.07
N LEU A 37 -2.46 -23.46 -17.52
CA LEU A 37 -2.69 -24.87 -17.24
C LEU A 37 -3.88 -25.38 -18.06
N PRO A 38 -3.93 -26.67 -18.44
CA PRO A 38 -5.13 -27.26 -19.00
C PRO A 38 -6.31 -27.12 -18.05
N ALA A 39 -7.50 -26.76 -18.57
CA ALA A 39 -8.71 -26.60 -17.76
C ALA A 39 -9.32 -27.95 -17.39
N THR A 40 -8.62 -28.76 -16.62
CA THR A 40 -9.13 -30.00 -16.02
C THR A 40 -9.88 -29.69 -14.73
N ASP A 41 -10.76 -30.60 -14.30
CA ASP A 41 -11.50 -30.44 -13.04
C ASP A 41 -10.57 -30.31 -11.83
N ALA A 42 -9.47 -31.04 -11.79
CA ALA A 42 -8.47 -30.92 -10.75
C ALA A 42 -7.78 -29.55 -10.75
N ASN A 43 -7.40 -29.05 -11.91
CA ASN A 43 -6.77 -27.73 -12.05
C ASN A 43 -7.75 -26.59 -11.75
N ARG A 44 -9.01 -26.71 -12.14
CA ARG A 44 -10.07 -25.76 -11.77
C ARG A 44 -10.24 -25.65 -10.26
N LYS A 45 -10.33 -26.78 -9.57
CA LYS A 45 -10.43 -26.83 -8.11
C LYS A 45 -9.19 -26.24 -7.43
N HIS A 46 -8.01 -26.50 -7.97
CA HIS A 46 -6.77 -25.95 -7.44
C HIS A 46 -6.71 -24.43 -7.56
N VAL A 47 -7.02 -23.89 -8.73
CA VAL A 47 -7.07 -22.44 -8.96
C VAL A 47 -8.16 -21.76 -8.11
N GLU A 48 -9.31 -22.41 -7.95
CA GLU A 48 -10.38 -21.91 -7.09
C GLU A 48 -9.98 -21.83 -5.62
N ARG A 49 -9.24 -22.85 -5.13
CA ARG A 49 -8.67 -22.83 -3.78
C ARG A 49 -7.62 -21.73 -3.60
N GLU A 50 -6.71 -21.58 -4.54
CA GLU A 50 -5.70 -20.51 -4.52
C GLU A 50 -6.38 -19.14 -4.51
N ARG A 51 -7.39 -18.94 -5.33
CA ARG A 51 -8.17 -17.70 -5.38
C ARG A 51 -8.83 -17.39 -4.03
N LYS A 52 -9.48 -18.38 -3.41
CA LYS A 52 -10.09 -18.21 -2.09
C LYS A 52 -9.07 -17.86 -1.01
N ILE A 53 -7.90 -18.50 -1.02
CA ILE A 53 -6.81 -18.21 -0.08
C ILE A 53 -6.33 -16.76 -0.26
N VAL A 54 -6.14 -16.32 -1.49
CA VAL A 54 -5.72 -14.94 -1.79
C VAL A 54 -6.80 -13.93 -1.35
N GLU A 55 -8.08 -14.19 -1.67
CA GLU A 55 -9.19 -13.33 -1.25
C GLU A 55 -9.29 -13.19 0.28
N VAL A 56 -9.17 -14.29 1.01
CA VAL A 56 -9.19 -14.29 2.48
C VAL A 56 -7.99 -13.51 3.03
N ARG A 57 -6.81 -13.72 2.46
CA ARG A 57 -5.60 -13.01 2.87
C ARG A 57 -5.70 -11.50 2.62
N GLU A 58 -6.15 -11.11 1.45
CA GLU A 58 -6.37 -9.68 1.11
C GLU A 58 -7.41 -9.05 2.03
N ALA A 59 -8.50 -9.75 2.33
CA ALA A 59 -9.52 -9.28 3.26
C ALA A 59 -8.96 -9.10 4.68
N GLN A 60 -8.12 -10.01 5.15
CA GLN A 60 -7.45 -9.88 6.45
C GLN A 60 -6.47 -8.71 6.48
N GLU A 61 -5.63 -8.58 5.45
CA GLU A 61 -4.67 -7.46 5.33
C GLU A 61 -5.39 -6.12 5.29
N ARG A 62 -6.49 -6.04 4.54
CA ARG A 62 -7.34 -4.85 4.50
C ARG A 62 -7.94 -4.52 5.86
N SER A 63 -8.51 -5.51 6.54
CA SER A 63 -9.10 -5.33 7.88
C SER A 63 -8.07 -4.85 8.91
N GLN A 64 -6.87 -5.41 8.87
CA GLN A 64 -5.76 -4.97 9.72
C GLN A 64 -5.33 -3.54 9.38
N ALA A 65 -5.24 -3.20 8.10
CA ALA A 65 -4.93 -1.86 7.64
C ALA A 65 -5.99 -0.85 8.08
N GLU A 66 -7.27 -1.18 7.97
CA GLU A 66 -8.37 -0.34 8.44
C GLU A 66 -8.35 -0.12 9.97
N ALA A 67 -8.02 -1.15 10.74
CA ALA A 67 -7.87 -1.04 12.19
C ALA A 67 -6.72 -0.10 12.58
N ILE A 68 -5.57 -0.23 11.91
CA ILE A 68 -4.42 0.67 12.10
C ILE A 68 -4.78 2.09 11.64
N ALA A 69 -5.48 2.22 10.53
CA ALA A 69 -5.95 3.48 9.98
C ALA A 69 -6.81 4.25 10.99
N SER A 70 -7.75 3.58 11.63
CA SER A 70 -8.61 4.18 12.66
C SER A 70 -7.80 4.70 13.85
N LYS A 71 -6.79 3.96 14.27
CA LYS A 71 -5.89 4.37 15.35
C LYS A 71 -5.03 5.57 14.94
N LEU A 72 -4.49 5.57 13.74
CA LEU A 72 -3.65 6.64 13.23
C LEU A 72 -4.44 7.93 12.95
N ALA A 73 -5.68 7.83 12.48
CA ALA A 73 -6.55 8.97 12.27
C ALA A 73 -6.87 9.73 13.58
N ALA A 74 -6.88 9.04 14.69
CA ALA A 74 -7.08 9.63 16.01
C ALA A 74 -5.79 10.22 16.61
N LEU A 75 -4.62 9.94 16.04
CA LEU A 75 -3.34 10.43 16.53
C LEU A 75 -2.96 11.76 15.87
N GLU A 76 -2.45 12.64 16.68
CA GLU A 76 -1.83 13.88 16.25
C GLU A 76 -0.32 13.78 16.42
N ILE A 77 0.42 14.01 15.34
CA ILE A 77 1.88 14.00 15.35
C ILE A 77 2.35 15.42 15.56
N VAL A 78 3.10 15.63 16.63
CA VAL A 78 3.69 16.93 16.94
C VAL A 78 5.20 16.85 16.72
N ILE A 79 5.72 17.71 15.87
CA ILE A 79 7.15 17.82 15.57
C ILE A 79 7.59 19.26 15.88
N ALA A 80 8.56 19.39 16.77
CA ALA A 80 9.17 20.67 17.10
C ALA A 80 10.42 20.90 16.24
N ARG A 81 10.53 22.06 15.60
CA ARG A 81 11.69 22.47 14.81
C ARG A 81 12.03 23.93 15.05
N ARG A 82 13.28 24.28 14.83
CA ARG A 82 13.73 25.68 14.88
C ARG A 82 13.12 26.48 13.74
N VAL A 83 12.64 27.65 14.06
CA VAL A 83 11.96 28.56 13.14
C VAL A 83 12.72 29.88 13.05
N GLY A 84 12.85 30.40 11.83
CA GLY A 84 13.38 31.73 11.58
C GLY A 84 12.33 32.83 11.85
N GLU A 85 12.73 34.09 11.57
CA GLU A 85 11.87 35.26 11.82
C GLU A 85 10.55 35.30 11.01
N THR A 86 10.49 34.54 9.91
CA THR A 86 9.36 34.51 8.97
C THR A 86 8.48 33.27 9.06
N ASP A 87 8.42 32.61 10.21
CA ASP A 87 7.69 31.35 10.41
C ASP A 87 8.13 30.18 9.47
N GLN A 88 9.29 30.34 8.87
CA GLN A 88 9.92 29.28 8.07
C GLN A 88 10.87 28.46 8.94
N LEU A 89 10.82 27.14 8.75
CA LEU A 89 11.73 26.24 9.43
C LEU A 89 13.17 26.43 8.93
N PHE A 90 14.15 26.38 9.83
CA PHE A 90 15.57 26.32 9.45
C PHE A 90 15.96 25.04 8.75
N GLY A 91 15.14 24.05 8.81
CA GLY A 91 15.23 22.81 8.09
C GLY A 91 13.88 22.45 7.49
N SER A 92 13.71 21.23 7.06
CA SER A 92 12.45 20.72 6.55
C SER A 92 12.04 19.48 7.33
N VAL A 93 10.73 19.27 7.47
CA VAL A 93 10.18 18.01 7.98
C VAL A 93 9.99 17.08 6.81
N THR A 94 10.71 15.97 6.82
CA THR A 94 10.66 14.96 5.75
C THR A 94 9.79 13.77 6.16
N SER A 95 9.49 12.91 5.20
CA SER A 95 8.80 11.65 5.47
C SER A 95 9.53 10.76 6.48
N ALA A 96 10.87 10.83 6.51
CA ALA A 96 11.68 10.11 7.48
C ALA A 96 11.44 10.59 8.92
N ASP A 97 11.32 11.90 9.12
CA ASP A 97 11.03 12.49 10.45
C ASP A 97 9.65 12.08 10.96
N ILE A 98 8.67 12.06 10.07
CA ILE A 98 7.30 11.62 10.38
C ILE A 98 7.29 10.12 10.72
N ALA A 99 7.98 9.30 9.95
CA ALA A 99 8.10 7.87 10.21
C ALA A 99 8.77 7.58 11.56
N GLU A 100 9.82 8.32 11.91
CA GLU A 100 10.49 8.21 13.19
C GLU A 100 9.58 8.62 14.37
N SER A 101 8.80 9.67 14.19
CA SER A 101 7.81 10.11 15.19
C SER A 101 6.71 9.08 15.39
N LEU A 102 6.25 8.44 14.33
CA LEU A 102 5.29 7.33 14.41
C LEU A 102 5.88 6.10 15.12
N LYS A 103 7.13 5.78 14.83
CA LYS A 103 7.84 4.68 15.48
C LYS A 103 7.99 4.92 16.99
N ALA A 104 8.26 6.15 17.40
CA ALA A 104 8.30 6.54 18.81
C ALA A 104 6.95 6.36 19.52
N LYS A 105 5.85 6.47 18.79
CA LYS A 105 4.48 6.23 19.29
C LYS A 105 4.03 4.76 19.22
N GLY A 106 4.90 3.86 18.75
CA GLY A 106 4.65 2.43 18.64
C GLY A 106 4.11 1.94 17.30
N PHE A 107 4.08 2.81 16.28
CA PHE A 107 3.65 2.45 14.92
C PHE A 107 4.86 2.37 13.98
N GLU A 108 5.15 1.18 13.51
CA GLU A 108 6.17 1.00 12.47
C GLU A 108 5.57 1.28 11.09
N VAL A 109 5.99 2.36 10.47
CA VAL A 109 5.55 2.77 9.15
C VAL A 109 6.78 3.05 8.27
N ASP A 110 6.77 2.49 7.08
CA ASP A 110 7.81 2.77 6.09
C ASP A 110 7.61 4.20 5.55
N ARG A 111 8.68 4.98 5.53
CA ARG A 111 8.69 6.33 4.93
C ARG A 111 8.21 6.37 3.48
N ARG A 112 8.36 5.26 2.75
CA ARG A 112 7.92 5.14 1.37
C ARG A 112 6.39 5.12 1.21
N LYS A 113 5.69 4.74 2.27
CA LYS A 113 4.22 4.73 2.30
C LYS A 113 3.64 6.11 2.58
N LEU A 114 4.45 7.04 3.07
CA LEU A 114 4.07 8.44 3.25
C LEU A 114 4.17 9.18 1.92
N ILE A 115 3.05 9.74 1.49
CA ILE A 115 2.99 10.53 0.27
C ILE A 115 3.24 11.99 0.65
N LEU A 116 4.49 12.40 0.59
CA LEU A 116 4.90 13.76 0.85
C LEU A 116 5.65 14.30 -0.38
N PRO A 117 4.95 15.00 -1.28
CA PRO A 117 5.55 15.50 -2.52
C PRO A 117 6.63 16.55 -2.26
N GLU A 118 6.43 17.37 -1.23
CA GLU A 118 7.39 18.40 -0.82
C GLU A 118 7.62 18.35 0.69
N PRO A 119 8.87 18.55 1.16
CA PRO A 119 9.14 18.65 2.58
C PRO A 119 8.40 19.84 3.23
N ILE A 120 7.96 19.68 4.45
CA ILE A 120 7.27 20.73 5.19
C ILE A 120 8.28 21.76 5.66
N LYS A 121 8.10 23.00 5.28
CA LYS A 121 9.00 24.12 5.61
C LYS A 121 8.37 25.20 6.49
N ARG A 122 7.08 25.08 6.79
CA ARG A 122 6.33 26.06 7.59
C ARG A 122 5.74 25.40 8.83
N ILE A 123 5.59 26.20 9.89
CA ILE A 123 4.87 25.80 11.08
C ILE A 123 3.36 25.75 10.82
N GLY A 124 2.66 24.93 11.55
CA GLY A 124 1.21 24.78 11.51
C GLY A 124 0.77 23.33 11.33
N ASP A 125 -0.52 23.18 11.06
CA ASP A 125 -1.13 21.89 10.84
C ASP A 125 -1.00 21.48 9.37
N HIS A 126 -0.47 20.29 9.15
CA HIS A 126 -0.31 19.71 7.82
C HIS A 126 -0.96 18.33 7.79
N GLU A 127 -1.56 17.99 6.66
CA GLU A 127 -2.09 16.65 6.43
C GLU A 127 -1.15 15.91 5.47
N VAL A 128 -0.69 14.74 5.90
CA VAL A 128 0.16 13.87 5.10
C VAL A 128 -0.57 12.55 4.87
N PRO A 129 -0.93 12.22 3.63
CA PRO A 129 -1.57 10.95 3.34
C PRO A 129 -0.59 9.80 3.51
N LEU A 130 -1.01 8.80 4.29
CA LEU A 130 -0.29 7.56 4.51
C LEU A 130 -1.03 6.42 3.81
N LYS A 131 -0.37 5.76 2.88
CA LYS A 131 -0.90 4.60 2.19
C LYS A 131 -0.55 3.32 2.95
N LEU A 132 -1.51 2.74 3.64
CA LEU A 132 -1.35 1.48 4.38
C LEU A 132 -1.58 0.26 3.51
N HIS A 133 -2.56 0.32 2.63
CA HIS A 133 -2.93 -0.73 1.70
C HIS A 133 -3.30 -0.11 0.35
N ARG A 134 -3.43 -0.91 -0.70
CA ARG A 134 -3.83 -0.43 -2.04
C ARG A 134 -5.10 0.40 -2.03
N GLU A 135 -6.05 0.05 -1.17
CA GLU A 135 -7.35 0.71 -1.04
C GLU A 135 -7.48 1.56 0.23
N VAL A 136 -6.53 1.48 1.16
CA VAL A 136 -6.59 2.18 2.45
C VAL A 136 -5.53 3.28 2.50
N THR A 137 -5.98 4.51 2.48
CA THR A 137 -5.14 5.71 2.65
C THR A 137 -5.70 6.54 3.80
N VAL A 138 -4.84 6.95 4.73
CA VAL A 138 -5.22 7.72 5.91
C VAL A 138 -4.52 9.06 5.91
N PRO A 139 -5.24 10.17 6.05
CA PRO A 139 -4.62 11.46 6.29
C PRO A 139 -4.08 11.52 7.72
N LEU A 140 -2.76 11.68 7.85
CA LEU A 140 -2.11 11.94 9.14
C LEU A 140 -2.10 13.43 9.42
N LYS A 141 -2.51 13.81 10.61
CA LYS A 141 -2.39 15.19 11.09
C LYS A 141 -1.01 15.40 11.70
N VAL A 142 -0.22 16.22 11.04
CA VAL A 142 1.12 16.59 11.49
C VAL A 142 1.09 18.05 11.90
N ARG A 143 1.36 18.31 13.16
CA ARG A 143 1.50 19.68 13.68
C ARG A 143 2.98 19.98 13.86
N VAL A 144 3.44 21.01 13.18
CA VAL A 144 4.80 21.51 13.31
C VAL A 144 4.80 22.74 14.20
N LEU A 145 5.54 22.65 15.29
CA LEU A 145 5.66 23.74 16.27
C LEU A 145 7.09 24.31 16.27
N LYS A 146 7.20 25.52 16.79
CA LYS A 146 8.49 26.15 17.08
C LYS A 146 9.16 25.41 18.23
N GLU A 147 10.47 25.17 18.13
CA GLU A 147 11.26 24.59 19.21
C GLU A 147 11.17 25.49 20.47
N GLY A 148 10.72 24.89 21.57
CA GLY A 148 10.44 25.60 22.81
C GLY A 148 8.93 25.88 23.06
N GLU A 149 8.07 25.77 22.07
CA GLU A 149 6.61 25.79 22.20
C GLU A 149 6.05 24.36 22.22
N GLU A 150 6.57 23.54 23.07
CA GLU A 150 5.92 22.25 23.34
C GLU A 150 4.57 22.54 24.01
N SER A 151 3.52 22.43 23.24
CA SER A 151 2.18 22.60 23.78
C SER A 151 1.91 21.52 24.82
N ALA A 152 1.68 21.99 25.96
CA ALA A 152 1.04 21.16 26.95
C ALA A 152 -0.29 20.59 26.40
#